data_9b74c70fc50f69cee3c6befa8fe34213
#
_entry.id   9b74c70fc50f69cee3c6befa8fe34213
#
_cell.length_a   1.000
_cell.length_b   1.000
_cell.length_c   1.000
_cell.angle_alpha   90.00
_cell.angle_beta   90.00
_cell.angle_gamma   90.00
#
_symmetry.space_group_name_H-M   'P 1'
#
loop_
_entity.id
_entity.type
_entity.pdbx_description
1 polymer ?
#
loop_
_entity_poly.entity_id
_entity_poly.type
_entity_poly.pdbx_seq_one_letter_code
_entity_poly.pdbx_strand_id
1 'polypeptide(L)'
;MVDWNLAVATATRLVRPGPDVSRDEARAVVAELRRHAKASEEHVRGFTRMGTDEVHDTPVLVVDRPGWVRANVAGFREILRPLLEKMQERRAGSPTGAVLGTVGGKVTGVELGMLLSFLSSRVLGQYETFAPATRDLPAGGPPDAPSGGRLLLVAPNIVHVERELDVDPHDFRLWVCLHEETHRTQFTAVPWLRDHLEGEIQSFLAETDVDPMTFLERIRDAAQSLAGGRPEGEEEDGGRSFVELVQTPAQREILARLTAVMSLLEGHADYVMDGVGPSVVPTVAEIREKFQQRRAKGASRLDIALRKLLGLDAKLRQYRDGERFVRAVVEQVGTDGFNRVWTSPNTLPTKAEIAKPADWVARVHRKAES
;
A
#
# COMPACT_ATOMS: atom_id res chain seq x y z
N MET A 1 -8.00 -21.61 -9.50
CA MET A 1 -8.62 -20.25 -9.63
C MET A 1 -8.95 -19.75 -8.24
N VAL A 2 -8.86 -18.44 -7.98
CA VAL A 2 -9.27 -17.85 -6.69
C VAL A 2 -10.79 -17.71 -6.67
N ASP A 3 -11.45 -18.18 -5.62
CA ASP A 3 -12.87 -17.89 -5.38
C ASP A 3 -12.99 -16.53 -4.68
N TRP A 4 -13.14 -15.47 -5.47
CA TRP A 4 -13.22 -14.09 -5.01
C TRP A 4 -14.43 -13.82 -4.11
N ASN A 5 -15.57 -14.47 -4.40
CA ASN A 5 -16.78 -14.32 -3.60
C ASN A 5 -16.58 -14.94 -2.22
N LEU A 6 -15.94 -16.12 -2.16
CA LEU A 6 -15.59 -16.76 -0.91
C LEU A 6 -14.55 -15.94 -0.13
N ALA A 7 -13.59 -15.30 -0.80
CA ALA A 7 -12.62 -14.42 -0.14
C ALA A 7 -13.32 -13.24 0.54
N VAL A 8 -14.24 -12.54 -0.17
CA VAL A 8 -15.04 -11.45 0.41
C VAL A 8 -15.92 -11.94 1.57
N ALA A 9 -16.61 -13.06 1.40
CA ALA A 9 -17.49 -13.62 2.43
C ALA A 9 -16.70 -14.00 3.69
N THR A 10 -15.58 -14.68 3.52
CA THR A 10 -14.68 -15.07 4.61
C THR A 10 -14.11 -13.85 5.32
N ALA A 11 -13.57 -12.89 4.57
CA ALA A 11 -13.02 -11.67 5.15
C ALA A 11 -14.08 -10.91 5.93
N THR A 12 -15.25 -10.66 5.33
CA THR A 12 -16.34 -9.90 5.98
C THR A 12 -16.82 -10.57 7.26
N ARG A 13 -16.85 -11.90 7.32
CA ARG A 13 -17.24 -12.66 8.53
C ARG A 13 -16.20 -12.58 9.63
N LEU A 14 -14.92 -12.51 9.28
CA LEU A 14 -13.79 -12.50 10.22
C LEU A 14 -13.34 -11.08 10.61
N VAL A 15 -13.79 -10.05 9.92
CA VAL A 15 -13.48 -8.66 10.24
C VAL A 15 -13.86 -8.34 11.67
N ARG A 16 -12.90 -7.84 12.44
CA ARG A 16 -13.16 -7.40 13.83
C ARG A 16 -14.06 -6.17 13.83
N PRO A 17 -14.97 -6.04 14.79
CA PRO A 17 -15.77 -4.82 14.93
C PRO A 17 -14.85 -3.61 15.12
N GLY A 18 -15.31 -2.44 14.65
CA GLY A 18 -14.68 -1.16 14.94
C GLY A 18 -14.83 -0.74 16.40
N PRO A 19 -14.32 0.45 16.75
CA PRO A 19 -14.57 1.04 18.07
C PRO A 19 -16.08 1.26 18.29
N ASP A 20 -16.49 1.17 19.54
CA ASP A 20 -17.87 1.48 19.90
C ASP A 20 -18.11 2.99 19.79
N VAL A 21 -19.00 3.38 18.89
CA VAL A 21 -19.36 4.77 18.59
C VAL A 21 -20.86 4.86 18.30
N SER A 22 -21.48 5.96 18.68
CA SER A 22 -22.86 6.24 18.31
C SER A 22 -23.01 6.46 16.80
N ARG A 23 -24.22 6.31 16.28
CA ARG A 23 -24.47 6.61 14.85
C ARG A 23 -24.19 8.07 14.50
N ASP A 24 -24.45 9.00 15.41
CA ASP A 24 -24.24 10.42 15.18
C ASP A 24 -22.75 10.76 15.22
N GLU A 25 -21.97 10.16 16.12
CA GLU A 25 -20.52 10.25 16.13
C GLU A 25 -19.91 9.68 14.83
N ALA A 26 -20.37 8.50 14.40
CA ALA A 26 -19.90 7.91 13.14
C ALA A 26 -20.20 8.82 11.93
N ARG A 27 -21.38 9.44 11.87
CA ARG A 27 -21.74 10.42 10.82
C ARG A 27 -20.86 11.66 10.88
N ALA A 28 -20.58 12.17 12.09
CA ALA A 28 -19.70 13.34 12.28
C ALA A 28 -18.28 13.05 11.81
N VAL A 29 -17.71 11.90 12.16
CA VAL A 29 -16.39 11.44 11.71
C VAL A 29 -16.34 11.35 10.18
N VAL A 30 -17.32 10.70 9.56
CA VAL A 30 -17.38 10.57 8.09
C VAL A 30 -17.45 11.93 7.41
N ALA A 31 -18.27 12.85 7.93
CA ALA A 31 -18.39 14.19 7.39
C ALA A 31 -17.07 14.99 7.54
N GLU A 32 -16.39 14.83 8.67
CA GLU A 32 -15.11 15.48 8.94
C GLU A 32 -14.00 14.95 8.03
N LEU A 33 -13.85 13.63 7.92
CA LEU A 33 -12.87 13.01 7.01
C LEU A 33 -13.04 13.47 5.56
N ARG A 34 -14.29 13.62 5.09
CA ARG A 34 -14.56 14.18 3.74
C ARG A 34 -14.12 15.63 3.60
N ARG A 35 -14.32 16.46 4.64
CA ARG A 35 -13.83 17.85 4.65
C ARG A 35 -12.30 17.91 4.67
N HIS A 36 -11.66 17.08 5.51
CA HIS A 36 -10.20 17.01 5.60
C HIS A 36 -9.56 16.53 4.31
N ALA A 37 -10.11 15.50 3.68
CA ALA A 37 -9.61 15.03 2.39
C ALA A 37 -9.65 16.13 1.32
N LYS A 38 -10.74 16.93 1.30
CA LYS A 38 -10.83 18.08 0.38
C LYS A 38 -9.83 19.18 0.73
N ALA A 39 -9.66 19.51 2.02
CA ALA A 39 -8.71 20.53 2.44
C ALA A 39 -7.26 20.10 2.20
N SER A 40 -6.96 18.82 2.39
CA SER A 40 -5.62 18.25 2.18
C SER A 40 -5.12 18.44 0.76
N GLU A 41 -6.00 18.46 -0.25
CA GLU A 41 -5.62 18.66 -1.66
C GLU A 41 -4.88 19.98 -1.88
N GLU A 42 -5.38 21.08 -1.32
CA GLU A 42 -4.75 22.39 -1.42
C GLU A 42 -3.39 22.42 -0.69
N HIS A 43 -3.34 21.87 0.52
CA HIS A 43 -2.12 21.83 1.31
C HIS A 43 -1.02 21.01 0.65
N VAL A 44 -1.34 19.81 0.16
CA VAL A 44 -0.39 18.90 -0.50
C VAL A 44 0.11 19.53 -1.80
N ARG A 45 -0.78 20.06 -2.64
CA ARG A 45 -0.41 20.72 -3.90
C ARG A 45 0.48 21.94 -3.66
N GLY A 46 0.12 22.79 -2.71
CA GLY A 46 0.92 23.97 -2.35
C GLY A 46 2.31 23.61 -1.84
N PHE A 47 2.42 22.55 -1.04
CA PHE A 47 3.70 22.12 -0.49
C PHE A 47 4.57 21.41 -1.52
N THR A 48 4.00 20.47 -2.28
CA THR A 48 4.73 19.63 -3.24
C THR A 48 5.03 20.32 -4.55
N ARG A 49 4.25 21.35 -4.91
CA ARG A 49 4.23 21.99 -6.24
C ARG A 49 3.96 20.97 -7.36
N MET A 50 3.25 19.90 -7.04
CA MET A 50 2.83 18.87 -8.01
C MET A 50 1.36 19.07 -8.38
N GLY A 51 1.00 18.66 -9.59
CA GLY A 51 -0.35 18.74 -10.11
C GLY A 51 -0.58 19.98 -10.97
N THR A 52 -1.70 19.95 -11.70
CA THR A 52 -2.23 21.07 -12.50
C THR A 52 -3.36 21.74 -11.71
N ASP A 53 -3.77 22.94 -12.14
CA ASP A 53 -4.94 23.63 -11.57
C ASP A 53 -6.28 22.92 -11.87
N GLU A 54 -6.24 21.87 -12.70
CA GLU A 54 -7.40 21.04 -12.96
C GLU A 54 -7.66 20.12 -11.75
N VAL A 55 -8.87 20.22 -11.20
CA VAL A 55 -9.36 19.36 -10.13
C VAL A 55 -9.46 17.94 -10.69
N HIS A 56 -8.60 17.04 -10.22
CA HIS A 56 -8.72 15.64 -10.57
C HIS A 56 -9.96 15.04 -9.90
N ASP A 57 -10.93 14.61 -10.71
CA ASP A 57 -12.21 14.04 -10.24
C ASP A 57 -12.04 12.59 -9.72
N THR A 58 -10.99 12.38 -8.92
CA THR A 58 -10.71 11.08 -8.30
C THR A 58 -11.53 10.96 -7.02
N PRO A 59 -12.44 9.97 -6.91
CA PRO A 59 -13.37 9.89 -5.80
C PRO A 59 -12.66 9.59 -4.46
N VAL A 60 -13.11 10.27 -3.41
CA VAL A 60 -12.73 10.01 -2.02
C VAL A 60 -13.86 9.26 -1.33
N LEU A 61 -13.58 8.04 -0.90
CA LEU A 61 -14.54 7.16 -0.24
C LEU A 61 -14.15 6.95 1.22
N VAL A 62 -15.04 7.32 2.13
CA VAL A 62 -14.91 6.96 3.54
C VAL A 62 -15.66 5.64 3.75
N VAL A 63 -14.92 4.61 4.12
CA VAL A 63 -15.41 3.23 4.15
C VAL A 63 -15.26 2.60 5.55
N ASP A 64 -16.03 1.54 5.77
CA ASP A 64 -15.79 0.60 6.86
C ASP A 64 -14.78 -0.51 6.44
N ARG A 65 -14.40 -1.37 7.39
CA ARG A 65 -13.46 -2.47 7.11
C ARG A 65 -13.97 -3.44 6.04
N PRO A 66 -15.25 -3.89 6.05
CA PRO A 66 -15.81 -4.67 4.95
C PRO A 66 -15.80 -3.95 3.60
N GLY A 67 -16.02 -2.63 3.58
CA GLY A 67 -15.92 -1.80 2.39
C GLY A 67 -14.51 -1.79 1.82
N TRP A 68 -13.50 -1.63 2.68
CA TRP A 68 -12.09 -1.73 2.29
C TRP A 68 -11.75 -3.13 1.71
N VAL A 69 -12.25 -4.21 2.32
CA VAL A 69 -12.06 -5.59 1.80
C VAL A 69 -12.62 -5.72 0.38
N ARG A 70 -13.86 -5.27 0.15
CA ARG A 70 -14.49 -5.34 -1.18
C ARG A 70 -13.70 -4.56 -2.23
N ALA A 71 -13.24 -3.37 -1.87
CA ALA A 71 -12.43 -2.54 -2.74
C ALA A 71 -11.13 -3.25 -3.14
N ASN A 72 -10.38 -3.77 -2.16
CA ASN A 72 -9.11 -4.45 -2.43
C ASN A 72 -9.26 -5.74 -3.23
N VAL A 73 -10.31 -6.53 -2.99
CA VAL A 73 -10.59 -7.73 -3.80
C VAL A 73 -10.83 -7.36 -5.27
N ALA A 74 -11.52 -6.25 -5.53
CA ALA A 74 -11.74 -5.77 -6.88
C ALA A 74 -10.40 -5.37 -7.56
N GLY A 75 -9.54 -4.63 -6.87
CA GLY A 75 -8.20 -4.27 -7.38
C GLY A 75 -7.30 -5.48 -7.63
N PHE A 76 -7.24 -6.42 -6.69
CA PHE A 76 -6.48 -7.67 -6.88
C PHE A 76 -6.98 -8.49 -8.07
N ARG A 77 -8.28 -8.53 -8.29
CA ARG A 77 -8.86 -9.23 -9.45
C ARG A 77 -8.39 -8.64 -10.77
N GLU A 78 -8.29 -7.31 -10.86
CA GLU A 78 -7.78 -6.64 -12.05
C GLU A 78 -6.29 -6.94 -12.28
N ILE A 79 -5.45 -6.74 -11.28
CA ILE A 79 -3.99 -6.97 -11.40
C ILE A 79 -3.67 -8.43 -11.74
N LEU A 80 -4.39 -9.39 -11.13
CA LEU A 80 -4.11 -10.81 -11.32
C LEU A 80 -4.81 -11.40 -12.53
N ARG A 81 -5.70 -10.67 -13.21
CA ARG A 81 -6.47 -11.15 -14.36
C ARG A 81 -5.58 -11.77 -15.46
N PRO A 82 -4.51 -11.12 -15.96
CA PRO A 82 -3.68 -11.68 -17.01
C PRO A 82 -2.99 -13.00 -16.60
N LEU A 83 -2.53 -13.09 -15.35
CA LEU A 83 -1.94 -14.30 -14.81
C LEU A 83 -2.96 -15.46 -14.76
N LEU A 84 -4.17 -15.16 -14.29
CA LEU A 84 -5.25 -16.16 -14.17
C LEU A 84 -5.71 -16.66 -15.53
N GLU A 85 -5.79 -15.78 -16.55
CA GLU A 85 -6.11 -16.13 -17.94
C GLU A 85 -5.03 -17.07 -18.53
N LYS A 86 -3.75 -16.71 -18.43
CA LYS A 86 -2.61 -17.55 -18.85
C LYS A 86 -2.62 -18.94 -18.20
N MET A 87 -3.00 -19.00 -16.92
CA MET A 87 -3.12 -20.27 -16.21
C MET A 87 -4.32 -21.11 -16.67
N GLN A 88 -5.44 -20.47 -17.02
CA GLN A 88 -6.61 -21.17 -17.57
C GLN A 88 -6.29 -21.78 -18.93
N GLU A 89 -5.61 -21.06 -19.80
CA GLU A 89 -5.17 -21.55 -21.10
C GLU A 89 -4.27 -22.79 -20.96
N ARG A 90 -3.30 -22.75 -20.05
CA ARG A 90 -2.41 -23.90 -19.77
C ARG A 90 -3.16 -25.14 -19.22
N ARG A 91 -4.28 -24.94 -18.51
CA ARG A 91 -5.09 -26.03 -17.91
C ARG A 91 -6.18 -26.58 -18.83
N ALA A 92 -6.59 -25.83 -19.87
CA ALA A 92 -7.65 -26.24 -20.80
C ALA A 92 -7.36 -27.56 -21.51
N GLY A 93 -6.11 -28.05 -21.49
CA GLY A 93 -5.69 -29.34 -22.06
C GLY A 93 -5.73 -30.54 -21.09
N SER A 94 -6.15 -30.40 -19.80
CA SER A 94 -6.11 -31.51 -18.83
C SER A 94 -7.48 -31.76 -18.17
N PRO A 95 -8.11 -32.96 -18.35
CA PRO A 95 -9.40 -33.28 -17.74
C PRO A 95 -9.38 -33.33 -16.20
N THR A 96 -8.25 -33.69 -15.59
CA THR A 96 -8.04 -33.73 -14.12
C THR A 96 -7.85 -32.35 -13.52
N GLY A 97 -7.47 -31.34 -14.32
CA GLY A 97 -7.26 -29.96 -13.89
C GLY A 97 -8.52 -29.23 -13.42
N ALA A 98 -9.70 -29.65 -13.89
CA ALA A 98 -10.96 -28.99 -13.57
C ALA A 98 -11.40 -29.20 -12.10
N VAL A 99 -11.31 -30.44 -11.59
CA VAL A 99 -11.75 -30.78 -10.22
C VAL A 99 -10.75 -30.24 -9.18
N LEU A 100 -9.44 -30.42 -9.41
CA LEU A 100 -8.39 -29.83 -8.55
C LEU A 100 -8.45 -28.30 -8.56
N GLY A 101 -8.81 -27.68 -9.69
CA GLY A 101 -8.98 -26.24 -9.81
C GLY A 101 -10.10 -25.65 -8.94
N THR A 102 -11.19 -26.41 -8.76
CA THR A 102 -12.34 -25.96 -7.95
C THR A 102 -12.05 -26.02 -6.46
N VAL A 103 -11.42 -27.09 -5.99
CA VAL A 103 -11.05 -27.23 -4.57
C VAL A 103 -9.92 -26.26 -4.20
N GLY A 104 -8.87 -26.18 -5.01
CA GLY A 104 -7.78 -25.23 -4.81
C GLY A 104 -8.24 -23.77 -4.81
N GLY A 105 -9.19 -23.40 -5.69
CA GLY A 105 -9.75 -22.05 -5.72
C GLY A 105 -10.51 -21.65 -4.46
N LYS A 106 -11.19 -22.61 -3.81
CA LYS A 106 -11.87 -22.37 -2.53
C LYS A 106 -10.89 -22.18 -1.38
N VAL A 107 -9.86 -23.02 -1.30
CA VAL A 107 -8.81 -22.88 -0.28
C VAL A 107 -8.13 -21.53 -0.40
N THR A 108 -7.72 -21.13 -1.61
CA THR A 108 -7.12 -19.81 -1.87
C THR A 108 -8.06 -18.67 -1.52
N GLY A 109 -9.37 -18.80 -1.79
CA GLY A 109 -10.37 -17.80 -1.43
C GLY A 109 -10.46 -17.59 0.09
N VAL A 110 -10.45 -18.67 0.88
CA VAL A 110 -10.46 -18.59 2.35
C VAL A 110 -9.19 -17.94 2.88
N GLU A 111 -8.02 -18.35 2.41
CA GLU A 111 -6.72 -17.81 2.85
C GLU A 111 -6.59 -16.32 2.55
N LEU A 112 -6.96 -15.91 1.34
CA LEU A 112 -7.02 -14.50 0.97
C LEU A 112 -8.02 -13.72 1.85
N GLY A 113 -9.17 -14.32 2.12
CA GLY A 113 -10.17 -13.73 3.01
C GLY A 113 -9.65 -13.51 4.43
N MET A 114 -8.93 -14.48 5.00
CA MET A 114 -8.29 -14.33 6.32
C MET A 114 -7.24 -13.22 6.31
N LEU A 115 -6.37 -13.16 5.29
CA LEU A 115 -5.37 -12.12 5.16
C LEU A 115 -6.00 -10.72 5.05
N LEU A 116 -7.00 -10.57 4.19
CA LEU A 116 -7.71 -9.29 4.03
C LEU A 116 -8.46 -8.86 5.29
N SER A 117 -9.07 -9.80 6.02
CA SER A 117 -9.68 -9.53 7.32
C SER A 117 -8.67 -8.95 8.31
N PHE A 118 -7.47 -9.53 8.38
CA PHE A 118 -6.41 -9.06 9.24
C PHE A 118 -5.92 -7.65 8.83
N LEU A 119 -5.64 -7.43 7.55
CA LEU A 119 -5.17 -6.15 7.03
C LEU A 119 -6.22 -5.05 7.17
N SER A 120 -7.50 -5.38 6.99
CA SER A 120 -8.61 -4.43 7.05
C SER A 120 -8.70 -3.66 8.38
N SER A 121 -8.15 -4.22 9.46
CA SER A 121 -8.15 -3.59 10.79
C SER A 121 -6.90 -2.71 11.06
N ARG A 122 -5.99 -2.57 10.08
CA ARG A 122 -4.70 -1.90 10.26
C ARG A 122 -4.47 -0.72 9.34
N VAL A 123 -5.10 -0.75 8.17
CA VAL A 123 -4.97 0.30 7.16
C VAL A 123 -5.82 1.49 7.56
N LEU A 124 -5.24 2.69 7.64
CA LEU A 124 -5.95 3.95 7.94
C LEU A 124 -6.57 4.54 6.69
N GLY A 125 -5.84 4.50 5.59
CA GLY A 125 -6.27 4.91 4.27
C GLY A 125 -5.46 4.18 3.19
N GLN A 126 -5.83 4.40 1.95
CA GLN A 126 -5.17 3.82 0.78
C GLN A 126 -5.57 4.54 -0.49
N TYR A 127 -4.60 4.94 -1.29
CA TYR A 127 -4.89 5.28 -2.68
C TYR A 127 -4.89 3.99 -3.52
N GLU A 128 -6.04 3.65 -4.06
CA GLU A 128 -6.26 2.44 -4.82
C GLU A 128 -6.03 2.72 -6.32
N THR A 129 -4.79 2.57 -6.75
CA THR A 129 -4.31 2.89 -8.10
C THR A 129 -4.96 2.02 -9.18
N PHE A 130 -5.24 0.75 -8.87
CA PHE A 130 -5.76 -0.26 -9.81
C PHE A 130 -7.25 -0.53 -9.62
N ALA A 131 -8.00 0.46 -9.13
CA ALA A 131 -9.44 0.32 -9.01
C ALA A 131 -10.08 0.11 -10.39
N PRO A 132 -10.99 -0.88 -10.53
CA PRO A 132 -11.74 -1.04 -11.76
C PRO A 132 -12.62 0.19 -12.02
N ALA A 133 -12.85 0.50 -13.30
CA ALA A 133 -13.81 1.52 -13.67
C ALA A 133 -15.19 1.21 -13.05
N THR A 134 -15.80 2.17 -12.45
CA THR A 134 -16.81 2.22 -11.39
C THR A 134 -18.15 1.48 -11.59
N ARG A 135 -18.23 0.33 -12.24
CA ARG A 135 -19.51 -0.40 -12.36
C ARG A 135 -19.93 -1.19 -11.10
N ASP A 136 -19.01 -1.44 -10.14
CA ASP A 136 -19.25 -2.34 -9.00
C ASP A 136 -19.17 -1.67 -7.63
N LEU A 137 -19.30 -0.34 -7.53
CA LEU A 137 -19.37 0.35 -6.25
C LEU A 137 -20.79 0.30 -5.68
N PRO A 138 -20.94 0.17 -4.33
CA PRO A 138 -22.24 0.37 -3.70
C PRO A 138 -22.78 1.76 -4.05
N ALA A 139 -24.09 1.84 -4.37
CA ALA A 139 -24.80 2.99 -4.88
C ALA A 139 -24.33 4.35 -4.31
N GLY A 140 -23.82 5.21 -5.17
CA GLY A 140 -23.44 6.58 -4.81
C GLY A 140 -22.23 7.18 -5.54
N GLY A 141 -21.51 6.42 -6.37
CA GLY A 141 -20.43 6.96 -7.20
C GLY A 141 -20.94 7.46 -8.56
N PRO A 142 -20.32 8.47 -9.17
CA PRO A 142 -20.71 8.95 -10.50
C PRO A 142 -20.47 7.83 -11.53
N PRO A 143 -21.38 7.68 -12.53
CA PRO A 143 -21.35 6.58 -13.49
C PRO A 143 -20.19 6.63 -14.50
N ASP A 144 -19.47 7.74 -14.59
CA ASP A 144 -18.44 8.04 -15.59
C ASP A 144 -17.10 8.45 -14.97
N ALA A 145 -16.74 7.94 -13.77
CA ALA A 145 -15.45 8.24 -13.18
C ALA A 145 -14.32 7.68 -14.08
N PRO A 146 -13.35 8.51 -14.47
CA PRO A 146 -12.22 8.08 -15.27
C PRO A 146 -11.44 6.97 -14.55
N SER A 147 -10.75 6.13 -15.31
CA SER A 147 -9.90 5.00 -14.84
C SER A 147 -8.68 5.45 -14.04
N GLY A 148 -8.86 6.35 -13.07
CA GLY A 148 -7.81 7.08 -12.36
C GLY A 148 -7.56 6.65 -10.92
N GLY A 149 -8.11 5.54 -10.45
CA GLY A 149 -7.98 5.13 -9.05
C GLY A 149 -8.99 5.82 -8.11
N ARG A 150 -8.88 5.57 -6.80
CA ARG A 150 -9.74 6.17 -5.77
C ARG A 150 -9.02 6.23 -4.42
N LEU A 151 -9.35 7.23 -3.63
CA LEU A 151 -8.84 7.36 -2.27
C LEU A 151 -9.81 6.72 -1.28
N LEU A 152 -9.33 5.80 -0.46
CA LEU A 152 -10.09 5.15 0.60
C LEU A 152 -9.62 5.65 1.96
N LEU A 153 -10.55 6.04 2.83
CA LEU A 153 -10.29 6.35 4.25
C LEU A 153 -11.09 5.36 5.11
N VAL A 154 -10.40 4.60 5.95
CA VAL A 154 -11.02 3.55 6.77
C VAL A 154 -11.40 4.12 8.13
N ALA A 155 -12.57 4.77 8.20
CA ALA A 155 -13.01 5.52 9.36
C ALA A 155 -12.91 4.77 10.71
N PRO A 156 -13.34 3.49 10.85
CA PRO A 156 -13.23 2.79 12.13
C PRO A 156 -11.79 2.56 12.59
N ASN A 157 -10.82 2.52 11.67
CA ASN A 157 -9.41 2.37 12.03
C ASN A 157 -8.81 3.70 12.47
N ILE A 158 -9.17 4.78 11.80
CA ILE A 158 -8.75 6.13 12.17
C ILE A 158 -9.21 6.44 13.59
N VAL A 159 -10.51 6.25 13.88
CA VAL A 159 -11.07 6.43 15.22
C VAL A 159 -10.42 5.51 16.26
N HIS A 160 -10.12 4.27 15.89
CA HIS A 160 -9.45 3.34 16.80
C HIS A 160 -8.05 3.84 17.18
N VAL A 161 -7.28 4.29 16.19
CA VAL A 161 -5.89 4.70 16.40
C VAL A 161 -5.80 6.06 17.10
N GLU A 162 -6.66 7.04 16.78
CA GLU A 162 -6.66 8.33 17.49
C GLU A 162 -6.94 8.16 18.99
N ARG A 163 -7.86 7.23 19.35
CA ARG A 163 -8.15 6.88 20.75
C ARG A 163 -7.01 6.11 21.41
N GLU A 164 -6.40 5.15 20.70
CA GLU A 164 -5.26 4.37 21.19
C GLU A 164 -4.05 5.24 21.49
N LEU A 165 -3.80 6.24 20.65
CA LEU A 165 -2.68 7.17 20.79
C LEU A 165 -2.97 8.31 21.77
N ASP A 166 -4.23 8.52 22.13
CA ASP A 166 -4.66 9.66 22.94
C ASP A 166 -4.14 10.99 22.36
N VAL A 167 -4.49 11.23 21.08
CA VAL A 167 -4.12 12.44 20.33
C VAL A 167 -5.37 13.24 19.98
N ASP A 168 -5.19 14.52 19.61
CA ASP A 168 -6.29 15.34 19.12
C ASP A 168 -6.93 14.69 17.88
N PRO A 169 -8.24 14.36 17.90
CA PRO A 169 -8.88 13.65 16.80
C PRO A 169 -8.96 14.46 15.50
N HIS A 170 -9.13 15.79 15.61
CA HIS A 170 -9.20 16.67 14.45
C HIS A 170 -7.88 16.71 13.71
N ASP A 171 -6.80 16.94 14.43
CA ASP A 171 -5.45 16.99 13.88
C ASP A 171 -5.02 15.62 13.33
N PHE A 172 -5.32 14.54 14.05
CA PHE A 172 -4.96 13.19 13.60
C PHE A 172 -5.69 12.81 12.29
N ARG A 173 -6.97 13.13 12.17
CA ARG A 173 -7.76 12.87 10.95
C ARG A 173 -7.23 13.66 9.76
N LEU A 174 -6.88 14.93 9.98
CA LEU A 174 -6.27 15.77 8.93
C LEU A 174 -4.89 15.23 8.55
N TRP A 175 -4.07 14.84 9.53
CA TRP A 175 -2.74 14.27 9.31
C TRP A 175 -2.80 12.99 8.45
N VAL A 176 -3.75 12.07 8.72
CA VAL A 176 -3.98 10.89 7.88
C VAL A 176 -4.43 11.30 6.47
N CYS A 177 -5.33 12.28 6.35
CA CYS A 177 -5.80 12.75 5.04
C CYS A 177 -4.66 13.36 4.21
N LEU A 178 -3.73 14.09 4.81
CA LEU A 178 -2.55 14.63 4.12
C LEU A 178 -1.65 13.53 3.55
N HIS A 179 -1.44 12.46 4.31
CA HIS A 179 -0.68 11.30 3.83
C HIS A 179 -1.32 10.66 2.60
N GLU A 180 -2.58 10.31 2.71
CA GLU A 180 -3.31 9.63 1.63
C GLU A 180 -3.52 10.52 0.40
N GLU A 181 -3.70 11.81 0.62
CA GLU A 181 -3.79 12.80 -0.45
C GLU A 181 -2.47 12.96 -1.19
N THR A 182 -1.34 12.82 -0.49
CA THR A 182 -0.04 12.82 -1.15
C THR A 182 0.08 11.65 -2.13
N HIS A 183 -0.39 10.46 -1.76
CA HIS A 183 -0.43 9.33 -2.68
C HIS A 183 -1.36 9.62 -3.87
N ARG A 184 -2.55 10.19 -3.65
CA ARG A 184 -3.43 10.60 -4.75
C ARG A 184 -2.71 11.56 -5.70
N THR A 185 -2.05 12.58 -5.16
CA THR A 185 -1.30 13.57 -5.95
C THR A 185 -0.17 12.92 -6.74
N GLN A 186 0.60 11.99 -6.17
CA GLN A 186 1.67 11.26 -6.86
C GLN A 186 1.16 10.54 -8.11
N PHE A 187 0.01 9.88 -8.04
CA PHE A 187 -0.53 9.11 -9.16
C PHE A 187 -1.34 9.94 -10.16
N THR A 188 -1.94 11.04 -9.72
CA THR A 188 -2.71 11.92 -10.62
C THR A 188 -1.82 12.93 -11.33
N ALA A 189 -0.78 13.44 -10.67
CA ALA A 189 0.18 14.37 -11.27
C ALA A 189 1.25 13.68 -12.12
N VAL A 190 1.40 12.36 -12.01
CA VAL A 190 2.44 11.58 -12.71
C VAL A 190 1.77 10.44 -13.52
N PRO A 191 1.19 10.72 -14.70
CA PRO A 191 0.34 9.77 -15.43
C PRO A 191 1.02 8.44 -15.77
N TRP A 192 2.33 8.44 -16.05
CA TRP A 192 3.09 7.24 -16.39
C TRP A 192 3.37 6.31 -15.20
N LEU A 193 3.24 6.79 -13.95
CA LEU A 193 3.65 6.04 -12.75
C LEU A 193 2.79 4.79 -12.53
N ARG A 194 1.49 4.88 -12.78
CA ARG A 194 0.56 3.74 -12.72
C ARG A 194 0.98 2.65 -13.69
N ASP A 195 1.14 3.01 -14.96
CA ASP A 195 1.46 2.06 -16.03
C ASP A 195 2.84 1.42 -15.81
N HIS A 196 3.79 2.20 -15.30
CA HIS A 196 5.10 1.69 -14.92
C HIS A 196 5.01 0.63 -13.81
N LEU A 197 4.28 0.91 -12.72
CA LEU A 197 4.11 -0.06 -11.63
C LEU A 197 3.34 -1.30 -12.10
N GLU A 198 2.30 -1.13 -12.91
CA GLU A 198 1.56 -2.24 -13.50
C GLU A 198 2.48 -3.12 -14.35
N GLY A 199 3.31 -2.52 -15.22
CA GLY A 199 4.30 -3.23 -16.03
C GLY A 199 5.33 -4.00 -15.21
N GLU A 200 5.86 -3.41 -14.13
CA GLU A 200 6.78 -4.09 -13.20
C GLU A 200 6.09 -5.27 -12.49
N ILE A 201 4.84 -5.10 -12.03
CA ILE A 201 4.06 -6.18 -11.39
C ILE A 201 3.79 -7.30 -12.39
N GLN A 202 3.36 -6.99 -13.62
CA GLN A 202 3.11 -7.98 -14.66
C GLN A 202 4.40 -8.72 -15.05
N SER A 203 5.53 -8.02 -15.15
CA SER A 203 6.84 -8.63 -15.40
C SER A 203 7.24 -9.59 -14.27
N PHE A 204 7.03 -9.20 -13.01
CA PHE A 204 7.27 -10.07 -11.86
C PHE A 204 6.41 -11.33 -11.92
N LEU A 205 5.12 -11.19 -12.23
CA LEU A 205 4.18 -12.31 -12.35
C LEU A 205 4.52 -13.21 -13.55
N ALA A 206 5.01 -12.65 -14.67
CA ALA A 206 5.40 -13.41 -15.85
C ALA A 206 6.65 -14.28 -15.61
N GLU A 207 7.61 -13.78 -14.83
CA GLU A 207 8.81 -14.52 -14.41
C GLU A 207 8.49 -15.62 -13.37
N THR A 208 7.28 -15.66 -12.85
CA THR A 208 6.86 -16.69 -11.90
C THR A 208 6.46 -17.95 -12.67
N ASP A 209 7.44 -18.81 -12.94
CA ASP A 209 7.19 -20.17 -13.49
C ASP A 209 6.64 -21.14 -12.43
N VAL A 210 6.41 -20.61 -11.24
CA VAL A 210 5.93 -21.38 -10.09
C VAL A 210 4.43 -21.56 -10.23
N ASP A 211 3.99 -22.82 -10.24
CA ASP A 211 2.58 -23.16 -10.06
C ASP A 211 2.05 -22.36 -8.84
N PRO A 212 0.98 -21.56 -9.01
CA PRO A 212 0.39 -20.80 -7.92
C PRO A 212 -0.01 -21.64 -6.71
N MET A 213 -0.23 -22.94 -6.89
CA MET A 213 -0.40 -23.88 -5.79
C MET A 213 0.88 -23.97 -4.95
N THR A 214 2.06 -23.96 -5.57
CA THR A 214 3.35 -23.96 -4.87
C THR A 214 3.58 -22.66 -4.10
N PHE A 215 3.14 -21.51 -4.63
CA PHE A 215 3.21 -20.23 -3.90
C PHE A 215 2.30 -20.22 -2.66
N LEU A 216 1.10 -20.77 -2.78
CA LEU A 216 0.15 -20.86 -1.68
C LEU A 216 0.51 -21.95 -0.67
N GLU A 217 1.06 -23.09 -1.13
CA GLU A 217 1.65 -24.10 -0.26
C GLU A 217 2.79 -23.52 0.57
N ARG A 218 3.61 -22.65 0.00
CA ARG A 218 4.68 -21.95 0.73
C ARG A 218 4.16 -20.94 1.75
N ILE A 219 3.08 -20.18 1.42
CA ILE A 219 2.39 -19.34 2.40
C ILE A 219 1.80 -20.20 3.53
N ARG A 220 1.22 -21.33 3.20
CA ARG A 220 0.64 -22.26 4.16
C ARG A 220 1.70 -22.91 5.04
N ASP A 221 2.83 -23.38 4.46
CA ASP A 221 3.94 -23.99 5.20
C ASP A 221 4.64 -22.99 6.12
N ALA A 222 4.77 -21.74 5.68
CA ALA A 222 5.22 -20.66 6.53
C ALA A 222 4.23 -20.37 7.67
N ALA A 223 2.92 -20.36 7.40
CA ALA A 223 1.89 -20.20 8.43
C ALA A 223 1.87 -21.39 9.42
N GLN A 224 2.07 -22.61 8.95
CA GLN A 224 2.15 -23.81 9.80
C GLN A 224 3.45 -23.87 10.63
N SER A 225 4.59 -23.42 10.07
CA SER A 225 5.85 -23.29 10.83
C SER A 225 5.76 -22.29 11.97
N LEU A 226 4.88 -21.31 11.83
CA LEU A 226 4.60 -20.30 12.87
C LEU A 226 3.62 -20.79 13.94
N ALA A 227 2.76 -21.75 13.60
CA ALA A 227 1.82 -22.37 14.55
C ALA A 227 2.47 -23.49 15.37
N GLY A 228 3.51 -24.14 14.85
CA GLY A 228 4.23 -25.25 15.48
C GLY A 228 5.56 -24.83 16.10
N GLY A 229 5.56 -24.11 17.20
CA GLY A 229 6.70 -23.51 17.90
C GLY A 229 8.05 -24.20 17.71
N ARG A 230 9.01 -23.50 17.10
CA ARG A 230 10.41 -23.90 17.05
C ARG A 230 11.14 -23.55 18.34
N PRO A 231 12.07 -24.38 18.84
CA PRO A 231 12.87 -24.06 20.03
C PRO A 231 13.78 -22.85 19.78
N GLU A 232 13.88 -22.00 20.81
CA GLU A 232 14.84 -20.91 20.88
C GLU A 232 16.27 -21.46 20.88
N GLY A 233 17.11 -21.00 19.98
CA GLY A 233 18.54 -21.18 20.10
C GLY A 233 19.31 -21.52 18.83
N GLU A 234 19.22 -20.70 17.76
CA GLU A 234 20.33 -20.58 16.82
C GLU A 234 20.44 -19.12 16.37
N GLU A 235 21.59 -18.53 16.75
CA GLU A 235 21.96 -17.17 16.50
C GLU A 235 22.21 -16.88 15.01
N GLU A 236 21.98 -15.65 14.68
CA GLU A 236 22.14 -14.94 13.43
C GLU A 236 23.45 -15.25 12.69
N ASP A 237 23.33 -15.91 11.57
CA ASP A 237 24.14 -15.58 10.40
C ASP A 237 23.20 -15.13 9.28
N GLY A 238 23.49 -13.95 8.67
CA GLY A 238 22.68 -13.16 7.75
C GLY A 238 21.72 -13.94 6.84
N GLY A 239 20.67 -14.50 7.41
CA GLY A 239 19.73 -15.38 6.77
C GLY A 239 18.98 -14.67 5.67
N ARG A 240 19.30 -14.96 4.42
CA ARG A 240 18.45 -14.63 3.26
C ARG A 240 17.02 -15.03 3.61
N SER A 241 16.10 -14.08 3.52
CA SER A 241 14.68 -14.36 3.69
C SER A 241 14.30 -15.55 2.82
N PHE A 242 13.49 -16.46 3.32
CA PHE A 242 13.01 -17.63 2.55
C PHE A 242 12.44 -17.22 1.18
N VAL A 243 11.88 -16.01 1.09
CA VAL A 243 11.42 -15.38 -0.15
C VAL A 243 12.59 -15.08 -1.10
N GLU A 244 13.78 -14.71 -0.60
CA GLU A 244 14.98 -14.47 -1.43
C GLU A 244 15.60 -15.75 -1.99
N LEU A 245 15.44 -16.87 -1.29
CA LEU A 245 15.97 -18.18 -1.72
C LEU A 245 15.19 -18.77 -2.89
N VAL A 246 13.95 -18.35 -3.08
CA VAL A 246 13.02 -18.89 -4.07
C VAL A 246 12.91 -18.04 -5.32
N GLN A 247 13.42 -16.80 -5.31
CA GLN A 247 13.33 -15.86 -6.43
C GLN A 247 14.44 -16.06 -7.45
N THR A 248 14.08 -15.93 -8.74
CA THR A 248 15.07 -15.83 -9.83
C THR A 248 15.86 -14.51 -9.71
N PRO A 249 17.04 -14.39 -10.33
CA PRO A 249 17.77 -13.12 -10.41
C PRO A 249 16.90 -11.99 -10.99
N ALA A 250 16.13 -12.26 -12.06
CA ALA A 250 15.21 -11.31 -12.67
C ALA A 250 14.11 -10.85 -11.69
N GLN A 251 13.49 -11.77 -10.95
CA GLN A 251 12.50 -11.44 -9.94
C GLN A 251 13.08 -10.57 -8.82
N ARG A 252 14.32 -10.80 -8.41
CA ARG A 252 14.99 -9.99 -7.38
C ARG A 252 15.22 -8.55 -7.87
N GLU A 253 15.60 -8.38 -9.12
CA GLU A 253 15.77 -7.05 -9.72
C GLU A 253 14.46 -6.28 -9.82
N ILE A 254 13.39 -6.92 -10.30
CA ILE A 254 12.06 -6.32 -10.38
C ILE A 254 11.58 -5.92 -8.97
N LEU A 255 11.71 -6.80 -8.00
CA LEU A 255 11.32 -6.52 -6.62
C LEU A 255 12.17 -5.40 -6.00
N ALA A 256 13.44 -5.29 -6.33
CA ALA A 256 14.29 -4.19 -5.89
C ALA A 256 13.83 -2.84 -6.45
N ARG A 257 13.43 -2.80 -7.75
CA ARG A 257 12.85 -1.59 -8.37
C ARG A 257 11.52 -1.21 -7.74
N LEU A 258 10.59 -2.15 -7.63
CA LEU A 258 9.29 -1.94 -6.96
C LEU A 258 9.47 -1.42 -5.53
N THR A 259 10.41 -2.02 -4.79
CA THR A 259 10.73 -1.61 -3.42
C THR A 259 11.28 -0.19 -3.35
N ALA A 260 12.15 0.20 -4.28
CA ALA A 260 12.70 1.56 -4.32
C ALA A 260 11.60 2.59 -4.62
N VAL A 261 10.72 2.29 -5.57
CA VAL A 261 9.57 3.16 -5.88
C VAL A 261 8.63 3.27 -4.67
N MET A 262 8.28 2.16 -4.01
CA MET A 262 7.44 2.21 -2.80
C MET A 262 8.10 3.01 -1.68
N SER A 263 9.42 2.88 -1.50
CA SER A 263 10.16 3.67 -0.50
C SER A 263 10.13 5.17 -0.82
N LEU A 264 10.22 5.53 -2.10
CA LEU A 264 10.09 6.91 -2.55
C LEU A 264 8.68 7.46 -2.28
N LEU A 265 7.64 6.72 -2.66
CA LEU A 265 6.24 7.15 -2.51
C LEU A 265 5.88 7.39 -1.04
N GLU A 266 6.18 6.42 -0.19
CA GLU A 266 5.92 6.49 1.25
C GLU A 266 6.78 7.57 1.92
N GLY A 267 8.07 7.63 1.58
CA GLY A 267 8.97 8.62 2.13
C GLY A 267 8.60 10.06 1.74
N HIS A 268 8.08 10.24 0.52
CA HIS A 268 7.55 11.52 0.09
C HIS A 268 6.25 11.89 0.84
N ALA A 269 5.35 10.92 1.06
CA ALA A 269 4.14 11.15 1.83
C ALA A 269 4.47 11.51 3.29
N ASP A 270 5.40 10.79 3.93
CA ASP A 270 5.88 11.12 5.28
C ASP A 270 6.54 12.52 5.33
N TYR A 271 7.34 12.88 4.32
CA TYR A 271 7.95 14.21 4.22
C TYR A 271 6.93 15.33 4.06
N VAL A 272 5.89 15.12 3.25
CA VAL A 272 4.83 16.12 3.01
C VAL A 272 3.97 16.34 4.24
N MET A 273 3.47 15.26 4.86
CA MET A 273 2.59 15.37 6.02
C MET A 273 3.26 16.04 7.23
N ASP A 274 4.60 15.97 7.31
CA ASP A 274 5.37 16.70 8.30
C ASP A 274 5.67 18.14 7.85
N GLY A 275 5.96 18.30 6.58
CA GLY A 275 6.42 19.56 6.02
C GLY A 275 5.33 20.62 5.96
N VAL A 276 4.03 20.26 5.85
CA VAL A 276 2.92 21.21 5.96
C VAL A 276 2.88 21.89 7.34
N GLY A 277 3.45 21.24 8.35
CA GLY A 277 3.82 21.85 9.64
C GLY A 277 2.66 22.18 10.58
N PRO A 278 3.00 22.79 11.73
CA PRO A 278 2.04 23.08 12.80
C PRO A 278 1.03 24.18 12.48
N SER A 279 1.22 24.92 11.39
CA SER A 279 0.20 25.89 10.92
C SER A 279 -1.03 25.18 10.33
N VAL A 280 -0.88 23.94 9.88
CA VAL A 280 -1.96 23.10 9.31
C VAL A 280 -2.40 22.04 10.31
N VAL A 281 -1.44 21.36 10.96
CA VAL A 281 -1.68 20.35 12.00
C VAL A 281 -0.94 20.77 13.28
N PRO A 282 -1.58 21.51 14.18
CA PRO A 282 -0.95 22.06 15.39
C PRO A 282 -0.21 21.04 16.25
N THR A 283 -0.75 19.82 16.38
CA THR A 283 -0.18 18.74 17.21
C THR A 283 0.66 17.72 16.42
N VAL A 284 1.13 18.06 15.22
CA VAL A 284 1.86 17.13 14.32
C VAL A 284 3.05 16.44 15.00
N ALA A 285 3.83 17.16 15.81
CA ALA A 285 4.99 16.60 16.51
C ALA A 285 4.59 15.53 17.53
N GLU A 286 3.53 15.76 18.30
CA GLU A 286 2.98 14.82 19.28
C GLU A 286 2.41 13.56 18.57
N ILE A 287 1.61 13.77 17.53
CA ILE A 287 1.04 12.67 16.73
C ILE A 287 2.16 11.79 16.19
N ARG A 288 3.19 12.40 15.60
CA ARG A 288 4.33 11.66 15.03
C ARG A 288 5.07 10.86 16.07
N GLU A 289 5.40 11.44 17.22
CA GLU A 289 6.09 10.76 18.31
C GLU A 289 5.30 9.54 18.81
N LYS A 290 4.02 9.73 19.14
CA LYS A 290 3.14 8.67 19.61
C LYS A 290 2.94 7.57 18.56
N PHE A 291 2.80 7.95 17.29
CA PHE A 291 2.65 7.00 16.19
C PHE A 291 3.92 6.16 15.96
N GLN A 292 5.10 6.77 16.06
CA GLN A 292 6.38 6.05 15.98
C GLN A 292 6.59 5.11 17.18
N GLN A 293 6.24 5.55 18.39
CA GLN A 293 6.28 4.70 19.59
C GLN A 293 5.34 3.50 19.47
N ARG A 294 4.13 3.70 18.95
CA ARG A 294 3.18 2.62 18.64
C ARG A 294 3.77 1.60 17.66
N ARG A 295 4.38 2.09 16.57
CA ARG A 295 5.06 1.22 15.58
C ARG A 295 6.19 0.40 16.22
N ALA A 296 6.88 0.94 17.22
CA ALA A 296 7.97 0.27 17.92
C ALA A 296 7.47 -0.75 18.97
N LYS A 297 6.37 -0.45 19.70
CA LYS A 297 5.86 -1.24 20.82
C LYS A 297 4.86 -2.34 20.41
N GLY A 298 4.19 -2.23 19.28
CA GLY A 298 2.92 -2.89 18.99
C GLY A 298 2.97 -4.09 18.07
N ALA A 299 3.94 -5.00 18.20
CA ALA A 299 3.87 -6.25 17.44
C ALA A 299 3.36 -7.39 18.31
N SER A 300 2.10 -7.82 18.12
CA SER A 300 1.65 -9.12 18.63
C SER A 300 2.48 -10.24 17.96
N ARG A 301 2.57 -11.42 18.58
CA ARG A 301 3.28 -12.57 17.96
C ARG A 301 2.79 -12.85 16.54
N LEU A 302 1.49 -12.71 16.30
CA LEU A 302 0.88 -12.84 14.98
C LEU A 302 1.31 -11.70 14.03
N ASP A 303 1.47 -10.48 14.53
CA ASP A 303 2.01 -9.34 13.78
C ASP A 303 3.45 -9.57 13.34
N ILE A 304 4.28 -10.01 14.27
CA ILE A 304 5.69 -10.34 13.99
C ILE A 304 5.76 -11.43 12.95
N ALA A 305 4.92 -12.45 13.07
CA ALA A 305 4.86 -13.57 12.16
C ALA A 305 4.44 -13.14 10.75
N LEU A 306 3.35 -12.37 10.63
CA LEU A 306 2.88 -11.84 9.35
C LEU A 306 3.84 -10.81 8.75
N ARG A 307 4.47 -9.97 9.57
CA ARG A 307 5.52 -9.05 9.11
C ARG A 307 6.72 -9.80 8.55
N LYS A 308 7.18 -10.87 9.21
CA LYS A 308 8.25 -11.74 8.70
C LYS A 308 7.84 -12.46 7.43
N LEU A 309 6.62 -13.03 7.39
CA LEU A 309 6.09 -13.73 6.22
C LEU A 309 5.96 -12.81 4.99
N LEU A 310 5.47 -11.59 5.20
CA LEU A 310 5.27 -10.59 4.14
C LEU A 310 6.52 -9.71 3.89
N GLY A 311 7.63 -9.95 4.59
CA GLY A 311 8.84 -9.14 4.49
C GLY A 311 8.66 -7.71 5.00
N LEU A 312 7.66 -7.45 5.84
CA LEU A 312 7.29 -6.10 6.28
C LEU A 312 8.32 -5.46 7.22
N ASP A 313 9.14 -6.25 7.94
CA ASP A 313 10.22 -5.71 8.77
C ASP A 313 11.34 -5.06 7.94
N ALA A 314 11.61 -5.58 6.77
CA ALA A 314 12.46 -4.93 5.78
C ALA A 314 11.80 -3.65 5.24
N LYS A 315 10.48 -3.65 5.00
CA LYS A 315 9.70 -2.48 4.55
C LYS A 315 9.71 -1.32 5.56
N LEU A 316 9.59 -1.59 6.85
CA LEU A 316 9.59 -0.52 7.88
C LEU A 316 10.94 0.21 7.98
N ARG A 317 12.05 -0.47 7.71
CA ARG A 317 13.36 0.20 7.58
C ARG A 317 13.42 1.03 6.30
N GLN A 318 12.84 0.55 5.22
CA GLN A 318 12.80 1.22 3.92
C GLN A 318 12.00 2.53 3.93
N TYR A 319 10.92 2.64 4.71
CA TYR A 319 10.14 3.89 4.83
C TYR A 319 10.96 5.02 5.44
N ARG A 320 11.76 4.74 6.50
CA ARG A 320 12.68 5.74 7.07
C ARG A 320 13.78 6.14 6.07
N ASP A 321 14.25 5.21 5.26
CA ASP A 321 15.23 5.48 4.22
C ASP A 321 14.63 6.34 3.11
N GLY A 322 13.35 6.14 2.76
CA GLY A 322 12.62 6.95 1.79
C GLY A 322 12.46 8.41 2.23
N GLU A 323 12.00 8.66 3.46
CA GLU A 323 11.88 10.03 3.99
C GLU A 323 13.24 10.74 4.06
N ARG A 324 14.26 10.03 4.55
CA ARG A 324 15.64 10.56 4.59
C ARG A 324 16.15 10.93 3.19
N PHE A 325 15.87 10.08 2.19
CA PHE A 325 16.21 10.34 0.80
C PHE A 325 15.54 11.63 0.31
N VAL A 326 14.23 11.76 0.46
CA VAL A 326 13.46 12.94 0.02
C VAL A 326 14.00 14.20 0.69
N ARG A 327 14.16 14.19 2.00
CA ARG A 327 14.68 15.32 2.79
C ARG A 327 16.08 15.74 2.31
N ALA A 328 17.00 14.79 2.18
CA ALA A 328 18.37 15.07 1.75
C ALA A 328 18.45 15.62 0.33
N VAL A 329 17.62 15.12 -0.59
CA VAL A 329 17.54 15.64 -1.96
C VAL A 329 16.95 17.05 -1.97
N VAL A 330 15.85 17.29 -1.25
CA VAL A 330 15.24 18.64 -1.19
C VAL A 330 16.18 19.65 -0.54
N GLU A 331 16.91 19.28 0.50
CA GLU A 331 17.94 20.13 1.13
C GLU A 331 19.08 20.50 0.14
N GLN A 332 19.43 19.62 -0.77
CA GLN A 332 20.53 19.82 -1.71
C GLN A 332 20.11 20.59 -2.98
N VAL A 333 18.94 20.28 -3.55
CA VAL A 333 18.53 20.80 -4.87
C VAL A 333 17.16 21.50 -4.87
N GLY A 334 16.54 21.67 -3.72
CA GLY A 334 15.21 22.25 -3.57
C GLY A 334 14.07 21.35 -4.04
N THR A 335 12.83 21.77 -3.80
CA THR A 335 11.61 21.04 -4.18
C THR A 335 11.53 20.82 -5.69
N ASP A 336 11.82 21.84 -6.50
CA ASP A 336 11.76 21.73 -7.96
C ASP A 336 12.85 20.78 -8.50
N GLY A 337 14.02 20.74 -7.84
CA GLY A 337 15.08 19.78 -8.14
C GLY A 337 14.66 18.35 -7.78
N PHE A 338 14.03 18.17 -6.63
CA PHE A 338 13.47 16.87 -6.24
C PHE A 338 12.38 16.41 -7.21
N ASN A 339 11.49 17.29 -7.64
CA ASN A 339 10.39 16.96 -8.53
C ASN A 339 10.84 16.41 -9.90
N ARG A 340 12.11 16.50 -10.26
CA ARG A 340 12.65 15.77 -11.42
C ARG A 340 12.49 14.26 -11.29
N VAL A 341 12.29 13.73 -10.09
CA VAL A 341 12.05 12.31 -9.85
C VAL A 341 10.78 11.82 -10.58
N TRP A 342 9.83 12.72 -10.81
CA TRP A 342 8.54 12.44 -11.43
C TRP A 342 8.54 12.60 -12.96
N THR A 343 9.68 12.91 -13.57
CA THR A 343 9.77 13.20 -15.01
C THR A 343 9.62 11.96 -15.89
N SER A 344 10.22 10.84 -15.48
CA SER A 344 10.20 9.60 -16.25
C SER A 344 10.59 8.40 -15.36
N PRO A 345 10.34 7.15 -15.79
CA PRO A 345 10.85 5.96 -15.10
C PRO A 345 12.36 5.96 -14.88
N ASN A 346 13.13 6.58 -15.80
CA ASN A 346 14.58 6.65 -15.70
C ASN A 346 15.10 7.61 -14.62
N THR A 347 14.24 8.49 -14.11
CA THR A 347 14.58 9.41 -13.01
C THR A 347 14.21 8.83 -11.63
N LEU A 348 13.50 7.71 -11.57
CA LEU A 348 13.24 7.02 -10.30
C LEU A 348 14.56 6.59 -9.64
N PRO A 349 14.67 6.68 -8.31
CA PRO A 349 15.86 6.23 -7.60
C PRO A 349 15.95 4.71 -7.56
N THR A 350 17.15 4.20 -7.63
CA THR A 350 17.47 2.81 -7.30
C THR A 350 17.52 2.62 -5.78
N LYS A 351 17.46 1.37 -5.31
CA LYS A 351 17.63 1.04 -3.88
C LYS A 351 18.95 1.58 -3.31
N ALA A 352 20.03 1.55 -4.11
CA ALA A 352 21.33 2.08 -3.71
C ALA A 352 21.30 3.61 -3.56
N GLU A 353 20.60 4.30 -4.46
CA GLU A 353 20.46 5.76 -4.41
C GLU A 353 19.52 6.23 -3.28
N ILE A 354 18.50 5.45 -2.92
CA ILE A 354 17.71 5.71 -1.69
C ILE A 354 18.63 5.74 -0.45
N ALA A 355 19.61 4.84 -0.39
CA ALA A 355 20.59 4.81 0.69
C ALA A 355 21.64 5.93 0.58
N LYS A 356 21.92 6.41 -0.64
CA LYS A 356 22.93 7.45 -0.95
C LYS A 356 22.34 8.53 -1.85
N PRO A 357 21.57 9.48 -1.31
CA PRO A 357 20.84 10.50 -2.10
C PRO A 357 21.73 11.33 -3.06
N ALA A 358 22.97 11.58 -2.67
CA ALA A 358 23.92 12.32 -3.51
C ALA A 358 24.21 11.64 -4.87
N ASP A 359 24.16 10.31 -4.93
CA ASP A 359 24.37 9.57 -6.18
C ASP A 359 23.20 9.81 -7.15
N TRP A 360 21.96 9.84 -6.65
CA TRP A 360 20.78 10.19 -7.43
C TRP A 360 20.88 11.62 -7.96
N VAL A 361 21.22 12.60 -7.10
CA VAL A 361 21.41 13.99 -7.52
C VAL A 361 22.47 14.09 -8.60
N ALA A 362 23.61 13.41 -8.43
CA ALA A 362 24.67 13.39 -9.45
C ALA A 362 24.20 12.80 -10.78
N ARG A 363 23.39 11.75 -10.77
CA ARG A 363 22.88 11.11 -12.00
C ARG A 363 21.83 11.96 -12.71
N VAL A 364 20.87 12.51 -11.96
CA VAL A 364 19.70 13.19 -12.54
C VAL A 364 20.01 14.64 -12.91
N HIS A 365 20.88 15.33 -12.14
CA HIS A 365 21.16 16.75 -12.34
C HIS A 365 22.38 17.01 -13.22
N ARG A 366 23.44 16.16 -13.20
CA ARG A 366 24.60 16.37 -14.08
C ARG A 366 24.32 16.03 -15.55
N LYS A 367 23.38 15.11 -15.84
CA LYS A 367 22.99 14.81 -17.24
C LYS A 367 22.19 15.93 -17.93
N ALA A 368 21.71 16.92 -17.19
CA ALA A 368 20.94 18.04 -17.74
C ALA A 368 21.84 19.22 -18.22
N GLU A 369 23.14 19.18 -17.94
CA GLU A 369 24.12 20.21 -18.32
C GLU A 369 24.95 19.85 -19.56
N SER A 370 24.76 18.67 -20.14
CA SER A 370 25.43 18.20 -21.36
C SER A 370 24.45 18.07 -22.54
#